data_cd185d5df1b67af86eeb682b9f99a5bd
#
_entry.id   cd185d5df1b67af86eeb682b9f99a5bd
#
_cell.length_a   1.000
_cell.length_b   1.000
_cell.length_c   1.000
_cell.angle_alpha   90.00
_cell.angle_beta   90.00
_cell.angle_gamma   90.00
#
_symmetry.space_group_name_H-M   'P 1'
#
loop_
_entity.id
_entity.type
_entity.pdbx_description
1 polymer ?
#
loop_
_entity_poly.entity_id
_entity_poly.type
_entity_poly.pdbx_seq_one_letter_code
_entity_poly.pdbx_strand_id
1 'polypeptide(L)'
;VQMAFNFPIMPRMYMALRRENRRPMVEMLESTHDIPDDAQWAIFLRNHDELTLEMVTDEERDYMYHEYAADDRFRINVGIRRRLAPLLGGERRRIELMNALLLSLKGSPIIYYGDEIGMGDDSFLGDRNGVRTPMQWSPDRNGGFSRAPHHKLFMPPINRGRYSYEFVNVEDAERDPHSLLHFMRRLIGFRKQHQKVFGRGSLDLLKTENQAVLAFLREYEGEKMLVIANLSRYAQSIHLPARNDLDGMAPVELFSQSAFTAFDGEPYPMLLGPHGFYWFKLEPESDIQRTGEHQAGLQLVSDDDLKHELPLLHVREGLQNLLVPTLAHGRNPETFEALLPAFIAEQRWFGAKGQTIESVTVEDAVRLDQSPDVYLSVLDVQLESRRSNYTLPLTVAFGDDADQILSERPGAAIAWLESETDGRRGLMYDATVRPAFWSTLFEWWQQGSKGRSLKGLYVAEPSEEARGDVPDTVRLLTGEQSNTSAVINDTYFVKLYRRLERGTNPEKEMLNHLTSVGFPFAPRLHGTIDFRRSDRKYTL
;
A
#
# COMPACT_ATOMS: atom_id res chain seq x y z
N VAL A 1 10.27 -38.66 10.25
CA VAL A 1 10.80 -37.36 9.84
C VAL A 1 9.75 -36.31 10.19
N GLN A 2 10.11 -35.37 11.05
CA GLN A 2 9.17 -34.33 11.53
C GLN A 2 9.07 -33.15 10.58
N MET A 3 10.05 -32.94 9.69
CA MET A 3 10.06 -31.88 8.69
C MET A 3 10.74 -32.35 7.41
N ALA A 4 10.17 -32.05 6.27
CA ALA A 4 10.75 -32.31 4.94
C ALA A 4 10.59 -31.09 4.03
N PHE A 5 11.54 -30.88 3.13
CA PHE A 5 11.44 -29.82 2.13
C PHE A 5 10.42 -30.14 1.05
N ASN A 6 9.52 -29.22 0.79
CA ASN A 6 8.60 -29.30 -0.35
C ASN A 6 9.24 -28.63 -1.58
N PHE A 7 10.16 -29.34 -2.24
CA PHE A 7 10.80 -28.86 -3.47
C PHE A 7 9.81 -28.64 -4.64
N PRO A 8 8.79 -29.48 -4.85
CA PRO A 8 7.92 -29.34 -6.00
C PRO A 8 7.15 -28.03 -6.10
N ILE A 9 6.76 -27.41 -4.98
CA ILE A 9 5.97 -26.16 -5.00
C ILE A 9 6.81 -24.95 -5.44
N MET A 10 8.09 -24.93 -5.15
CA MET A 10 8.96 -23.78 -5.41
C MET A 10 9.01 -23.39 -6.89
N PRO A 11 9.39 -24.24 -7.86
CA PRO A 11 9.42 -23.86 -9.27
C PRO A 11 8.03 -23.48 -9.80
N ARG A 12 6.97 -24.08 -9.27
CA ARG A 12 5.60 -23.82 -9.69
C ARG A 12 5.08 -22.46 -9.25
N MET A 13 5.56 -21.92 -8.15
CA MET A 13 5.28 -20.53 -7.74
C MET A 13 5.86 -19.54 -8.78
N TYR A 14 7.10 -19.71 -9.20
CA TYR A 14 7.71 -18.88 -10.25
C TYR A 14 7.01 -19.05 -11.60
N MET A 15 6.65 -20.28 -11.95
CA MET A 15 5.94 -20.59 -13.20
C MET A 15 4.55 -19.94 -13.20
N ALA A 16 3.81 -20.03 -12.11
CA ALA A 16 2.49 -19.42 -11.97
C ALA A 16 2.54 -17.89 -12.12
N LEU A 17 3.51 -17.25 -11.46
CA LEU A 17 3.73 -15.81 -11.59
C LEU A 17 4.08 -15.41 -13.04
N ARG A 18 4.96 -16.16 -13.70
CA ARG A 18 5.42 -15.81 -15.06
C ARG A 18 4.36 -16.06 -16.12
N ARG A 19 3.57 -17.12 -15.96
CA ARG A 19 2.42 -17.42 -16.82
C ARG A 19 1.19 -16.59 -16.50
N GLU A 20 1.22 -15.82 -15.43
CA GLU A 20 0.05 -15.11 -14.90
C GLU A 20 -1.16 -16.04 -14.72
N ASN A 21 -0.89 -17.25 -14.23
CA ASN A 21 -1.88 -18.32 -14.14
C ASN A 21 -1.62 -19.19 -12.90
N ARG A 22 -2.63 -19.33 -12.04
CA ARG A 22 -2.56 -20.09 -10.79
C ARG A 22 -2.42 -21.61 -10.97
N ARG A 23 -2.76 -22.14 -12.15
CA ARG A 23 -2.87 -23.57 -12.41
C ARG A 23 -1.65 -24.38 -11.95
N PRO A 24 -0.39 -24.00 -12.23
CA PRO A 24 0.78 -24.75 -11.76
C PRO A 24 0.85 -24.91 -10.23
N MET A 25 0.41 -23.88 -9.49
CA MET A 25 0.34 -23.93 -8.02
C MET A 25 -0.82 -24.79 -7.54
N VAL A 26 -2.00 -24.62 -8.14
CA VAL A 26 -3.22 -25.35 -7.76
C VAL A 26 -3.02 -26.85 -7.94
N GLU A 27 -2.55 -27.30 -9.11
CA GLU A 27 -2.28 -28.70 -9.40
C GLU A 27 -1.27 -29.32 -8.41
N MET A 28 -0.25 -28.54 -8.01
CA MET A 28 0.74 -29.00 -7.05
C MET A 28 0.17 -29.07 -5.63
N LEU A 29 -0.60 -28.07 -5.20
CA LEU A 29 -1.19 -28.04 -3.87
C LEU A 29 -2.24 -29.15 -3.69
N GLU A 30 -3.05 -29.42 -4.72
CA GLU A 30 -4.05 -30.51 -4.72
C GLU A 30 -3.39 -31.90 -4.74
N SER A 31 -2.23 -32.05 -5.38
CA SER A 31 -1.49 -33.31 -5.44
C SER A 31 -0.56 -33.55 -4.24
N THR A 32 -0.36 -32.53 -3.39
CA THR A 32 0.47 -32.67 -2.19
C THR A 32 -0.25 -33.53 -1.17
N HIS A 33 0.34 -34.67 -0.84
CA HIS A 33 -0.23 -35.60 0.13
C HIS A 33 -0.32 -35.00 1.53
N ASP A 34 -1.34 -35.37 2.27
CA ASP A 34 -1.43 -35.08 3.70
C ASP A 34 -0.25 -35.73 4.42
N ILE A 35 0.28 -34.98 5.38
CA ILE A 35 1.35 -35.44 6.26
C ILE A 35 0.80 -35.62 7.68
N PRO A 36 1.40 -36.48 8.51
CA PRO A 36 1.01 -36.62 9.92
C PRO A 36 0.96 -35.26 10.64
N ASP A 37 0.05 -35.13 11.61
CA ASP A 37 -0.17 -33.88 12.34
C ASP A 37 1.05 -33.36 13.10
N ASP A 38 1.98 -34.26 13.45
CA ASP A 38 3.25 -33.95 14.11
C ASP A 38 4.38 -33.63 13.11
N ALA A 39 4.11 -33.70 11.81
CA ALA A 39 5.05 -33.36 10.74
C ALA A 39 4.71 -32.02 10.07
N GLN A 40 5.69 -31.46 9.36
CA GLN A 40 5.54 -30.17 8.66
C GLN A 40 6.34 -30.14 7.37
N TRP A 41 5.77 -29.51 6.34
CA TRP A 41 6.52 -29.14 5.13
C TRP A 41 7.37 -27.90 5.38
N ALA A 42 8.64 -27.93 4.99
CA ALA A 42 9.47 -26.74 4.85
C ALA A 42 9.31 -26.20 3.42
N ILE A 43 8.82 -24.98 3.29
CA ILE A 43 8.63 -24.30 2.00
C ILE A 43 9.54 -23.09 1.89
N PHE A 44 10.01 -22.80 0.69
CA PHE A 44 10.97 -21.73 0.45
C PHE A 44 10.90 -21.23 -1.00
N LEU A 45 11.31 -19.98 -1.21
CA LEU A 45 11.47 -19.41 -2.57
C LEU A 45 12.88 -19.66 -3.10
N ARG A 46 13.87 -19.41 -2.25
CA ARG A 46 15.28 -19.61 -2.56
C ARG A 46 16.02 -20.19 -1.35
N ASN A 47 17.18 -20.78 -1.64
CA ASN A 47 18.12 -21.29 -0.65
C ASN A 47 19.57 -21.07 -1.15
N HIS A 48 20.54 -21.71 -0.53
CA HIS A 48 21.98 -21.65 -0.86
C HIS A 48 22.37 -22.49 -2.12
N ASP A 49 21.42 -23.22 -2.69
CA ASP A 49 21.61 -24.04 -3.89
C ASP A 49 20.83 -23.44 -5.07
N GLU A 50 20.84 -24.16 -6.20
CA GLU A 50 20.05 -23.80 -7.37
C GLU A 50 18.54 -23.89 -7.09
N LEU A 51 17.75 -23.12 -7.83
CA LEU A 51 16.32 -23.39 -8.01
C LEU A 51 16.22 -24.66 -8.81
N THR A 52 16.03 -25.82 -8.14
CA THR A 52 15.99 -27.11 -8.80
C THR A 52 14.78 -27.26 -9.70
N LEU A 53 14.98 -27.83 -10.85
CA LEU A 53 13.96 -28.17 -11.85
C LEU A 53 13.84 -29.69 -12.08
N GLU A 54 14.35 -30.49 -11.13
CA GLU A 54 14.23 -31.95 -11.17
C GLU A 54 12.80 -32.44 -10.95
N MET A 55 11.97 -31.62 -10.28
CA MET A 55 10.59 -31.96 -9.92
C MET A 55 9.55 -31.36 -10.88
N VAL A 56 9.97 -30.99 -12.08
CA VAL A 56 9.08 -30.47 -13.15
C VAL A 56 9.23 -31.32 -14.41
N THR A 57 8.29 -31.23 -15.36
CA THR A 57 8.39 -31.93 -16.64
C THR A 57 9.49 -31.31 -17.51
N ASP A 58 9.89 -32.01 -18.60
CA ASP A 58 10.90 -31.48 -19.51
C ASP A 58 10.43 -30.18 -20.19
N GLU A 59 9.16 -30.10 -20.58
CA GLU A 59 8.57 -28.87 -21.14
C GLU A 59 8.54 -27.71 -20.14
N GLU A 60 8.21 -28.01 -18.89
CA GLU A 60 8.24 -27.01 -17.81
C GLU A 60 9.67 -26.54 -17.53
N ARG A 61 10.65 -27.45 -17.57
CA ARG A 61 12.07 -27.13 -17.40
C ARG A 61 12.56 -26.20 -18.50
N ASP A 62 12.26 -26.53 -19.76
CA ASP A 62 12.65 -25.71 -20.89
C ASP A 62 12.02 -24.33 -20.84
N TYR A 63 10.73 -24.24 -20.43
CA TYR A 63 10.06 -22.98 -20.18
C TYR A 63 10.76 -22.17 -19.08
N MET A 64 11.10 -22.79 -17.95
CA MET A 64 11.78 -22.10 -16.84
C MET A 64 13.18 -21.61 -17.24
N TYR A 65 13.94 -22.39 -18.02
CA TYR A 65 15.21 -21.95 -18.55
C TYR A 65 15.07 -20.77 -19.49
N HIS A 66 14.09 -20.82 -20.40
CA HIS A 66 13.82 -19.71 -21.32
C HIS A 66 13.50 -18.41 -20.56
N GLU A 67 12.63 -18.48 -19.54
CA GLU A 67 12.12 -17.31 -18.85
C GLU A 67 13.07 -16.73 -17.79
N TYR A 68 13.83 -17.59 -17.10
CA TYR A 68 14.61 -17.20 -15.91
C TYR A 68 16.13 -17.40 -16.07
N ALA A 69 16.57 -18.13 -17.05
CA ALA A 69 17.96 -18.48 -17.30
C ALA A 69 18.26 -18.62 -18.80
N ALA A 70 17.83 -17.65 -19.61
CA ALA A 70 18.14 -17.61 -21.04
C ALA A 70 19.67 -17.57 -21.30
N ASP A 71 20.44 -16.94 -20.39
CA ASP A 71 21.90 -17.00 -20.39
C ASP A 71 22.36 -18.25 -19.61
N ASP A 72 23.14 -19.10 -20.26
CA ASP A 72 23.63 -20.37 -19.68
C ASP A 72 24.46 -20.20 -18.41
N ARG A 73 25.03 -19.01 -18.16
CA ARG A 73 25.71 -18.70 -16.90
C ARG A 73 24.82 -18.84 -15.68
N PHE A 74 23.53 -18.73 -15.85
CA PHE A 74 22.56 -18.91 -14.75
C PHE A 74 22.11 -20.34 -14.56
N ARG A 75 22.51 -21.26 -15.44
CA ARG A 75 22.18 -22.69 -15.35
C ARG A 75 23.28 -23.44 -14.60
N ILE A 76 22.89 -24.35 -13.74
CA ILE A 76 23.77 -25.29 -13.06
C ILE A 76 23.01 -26.55 -12.72
N ASN A 77 23.62 -27.72 -12.91
CA ASN A 77 22.95 -29.01 -12.75
C ASN A 77 21.61 -29.02 -13.50
N VAL A 78 20.54 -29.46 -12.83
CA VAL A 78 19.17 -29.35 -13.34
C VAL A 78 18.46 -28.19 -12.60
N GLY A 79 18.96 -26.95 -12.79
CA GLY A 79 18.39 -25.81 -12.07
C GLY A 79 19.00 -24.45 -12.41
N ILE A 80 18.56 -23.43 -11.68
CA ILE A 80 18.87 -22.02 -11.92
C ILE A 80 19.56 -21.44 -10.69
N ARG A 81 20.81 -20.95 -10.84
CA ARG A 81 21.60 -20.32 -9.78
C ARG A 81 21.41 -18.81 -9.73
N ARG A 82 20.23 -18.39 -9.31
CA ARG A 82 19.89 -16.99 -9.12
C ARG A 82 19.21 -16.74 -7.78
N ARG A 83 19.37 -15.56 -7.20
CA ARG A 83 18.62 -15.11 -6.01
C ARG A 83 17.22 -14.64 -6.37
N LEU A 84 16.37 -14.46 -5.34
CA LEU A 84 14.97 -14.07 -5.47
C LEU A 84 14.80 -12.75 -6.26
N ALA A 85 15.47 -11.68 -5.84
CA ALA A 85 15.30 -10.38 -6.45
C ALA A 85 15.67 -10.36 -7.95
N PRO A 86 16.82 -10.92 -8.39
CA PRO A 86 17.12 -11.04 -9.81
C PRO A 86 16.15 -11.92 -10.61
N LEU A 87 15.66 -13.03 -10.05
CA LEU A 87 14.64 -13.87 -10.69
C LEU A 87 13.36 -13.09 -10.99
N LEU A 88 12.98 -12.19 -10.07
CA LEU A 88 11.77 -11.37 -10.19
C LEU A 88 12.02 -10.03 -10.90
N GLY A 89 13.20 -9.87 -11.56
CA GLY A 89 13.56 -8.64 -12.27
C GLY A 89 13.87 -7.45 -11.36
N GLY A 90 13.95 -7.64 -10.04
CA GLY A 90 14.07 -6.58 -9.04
C GLY A 90 12.76 -5.79 -8.86
N GLU A 91 11.64 -6.30 -9.38
CA GLU A 91 10.34 -5.65 -9.26
C GLU A 91 9.76 -5.85 -7.86
N ARG A 92 9.63 -4.77 -7.13
CA ARG A 92 9.22 -4.73 -5.73
C ARG A 92 7.90 -5.47 -5.49
N ARG A 93 6.87 -5.22 -6.28
CA ARG A 93 5.54 -5.85 -6.11
C ARG A 93 5.59 -7.37 -6.31
N ARG A 94 6.41 -7.86 -7.24
CA ARG A 94 6.58 -9.31 -7.44
C ARG A 94 7.28 -9.96 -6.27
N ILE A 95 8.30 -9.28 -5.69
CA ILE A 95 9.03 -9.78 -4.52
C ILE A 95 8.07 -9.84 -3.31
N GLU A 96 7.28 -8.80 -3.10
CA GLU A 96 6.29 -8.75 -2.02
C GLU A 96 5.22 -9.84 -2.17
N LEU A 97 4.65 -10.00 -3.37
CA LEU A 97 3.65 -11.02 -3.66
C LEU A 97 4.19 -12.43 -3.40
N MET A 98 5.39 -12.75 -3.88
CA MET A 98 5.99 -14.08 -3.70
C MET A 98 6.26 -14.37 -2.22
N ASN A 99 6.73 -13.39 -1.45
CA ASN A 99 6.91 -13.55 -0.01
C ASN A 99 5.57 -13.67 0.73
N ALA A 100 4.54 -12.93 0.31
CA ALA A 100 3.20 -13.07 0.87
C ALA A 100 2.63 -14.47 0.63
N LEU A 101 2.81 -15.04 -0.55
CA LEU A 101 2.44 -16.42 -0.84
C LEU A 101 3.25 -17.42 0.00
N LEU A 102 4.58 -17.27 0.07
CA LEU A 102 5.44 -18.11 0.90
C LEU A 102 4.97 -18.14 2.35
N LEU A 103 4.64 -16.98 2.91
CA LEU A 103 4.28 -16.84 4.32
C LEU A 103 2.81 -17.16 4.61
N SER A 104 1.95 -17.38 3.60
CA SER A 104 0.53 -17.74 3.78
C SER A 104 0.20 -19.19 3.43
N LEU A 105 1.00 -19.85 2.61
CA LEU A 105 0.81 -21.26 2.27
C LEU A 105 1.01 -22.18 3.48
N LYS A 106 0.46 -23.41 3.37
CA LYS A 106 0.63 -24.47 4.38
C LYS A 106 2.09 -24.92 4.44
N GLY A 107 2.69 -24.86 5.61
CA GLY A 107 4.08 -25.24 5.85
C GLY A 107 4.85 -24.23 6.71
N SER A 108 6.09 -24.59 7.02
CA SER A 108 7.05 -23.71 7.70
C SER A 108 7.87 -22.96 6.65
N PRO A 109 7.72 -21.65 6.50
CA PRO A 109 8.46 -20.87 5.50
C PRO A 109 9.92 -20.71 5.93
N ILE A 110 10.82 -20.88 4.97
CA ILE A 110 12.26 -20.61 5.11
C ILE A 110 12.60 -19.41 4.23
N ILE A 111 13.19 -18.39 4.84
CA ILE A 111 13.68 -17.20 4.18
C ILE A 111 15.21 -17.35 4.03
N TYR A 112 15.71 -17.19 2.81
CA TYR A 112 17.14 -17.17 2.56
C TYR A 112 17.71 -15.79 2.89
N TYR A 113 18.82 -15.72 3.62
CA TYR A 113 19.42 -14.45 4.05
C TYR A 113 19.63 -13.49 2.88
N GLY A 114 19.31 -12.23 3.07
CA GLY A 114 19.42 -11.17 2.08
C GLY A 114 18.24 -11.05 1.14
N ASP A 115 17.33 -12.03 1.09
CA ASP A 115 16.09 -11.90 0.30
C ASP A 115 15.19 -10.81 0.91
N GLU A 116 15.27 -10.60 2.23
CA GLU A 116 14.54 -9.56 2.98
C GLU A 116 14.97 -8.12 2.65
N ILE A 117 16.14 -7.94 2.05
CA ILE A 117 16.61 -6.64 1.56
C ILE A 117 16.72 -6.58 0.03
N GLY A 118 16.38 -7.67 -0.66
CA GLY A 118 16.46 -7.74 -2.12
C GLY A 118 17.89 -7.92 -2.65
N MET A 119 18.77 -8.63 -1.93
CA MET A 119 20.12 -8.94 -2.41
C MET A 119 20.12 -9.61 -3.79
N GLY A 120 21.07 -9.21 -4.62
CA GLY A 120 21.33 -9.84 -5.89
C GLY A 120 22.26 -11.05 -5.83
N ASP A 121 22.68 -11.50 -7.02
CA ASP A 121 23.65 -12.57 -7.23
C ASP A 121 24.84 -12.09 -8.06
N ASP A 122 25.97 -12.83 -7.99
CA ASP A 122 27.13 -12.64 -8.85
C ASP A 122 27.30 -13.83 -9.79
N SER A 123 26.85 -13.66 -11.04
CA SER A 123 26.91 -14.71 -12.07
C SER A 123 28.31 -15.10 -12.51
N PHE A 124 29.34 -14.33 -12.15
CA PHE A 124 30.74 -14.61 -12.53
C PHE A 124 31.44 -15.56 -11.55
N LEU A 125 30.87 -15.76 -10.38
CA LEU A 125 31.40 -16.75 -9.43
C LEU A 125 30.99 -18.17 -9.87
N GLY A 126 31.94 -19.10 -9.80
CA GLY A 126 31.73 -20.50 -10.16
C GLY A 126 30.78 -21.23 -9.20
N ASP A 127 30.29 -22.39 -9.60
CA ASP A 127 29.35 -23.22 -8.86
C ASP A 127 28.12 -22.39 -8.40
N ARG A 128 27.63 -22.59 -7.19
CA ARG A 128 26.54 -21.84 -6.55
C ARG A 128 27.04 -20.63 -5.75
N ASN A 129 28.32 -20.32 -5.84
CA ASN A 129 28.93 -19.25 -5.05
C ASN A 129 28.33 -17.87 -5.31
N GLY A 130 27.80 -17.63 -6.52
CA GLY A 130 27.15 -16.38 -6.87
C GLY A 130 25.91 -16.07 -6.03
N VAL A 131 25.22 -17.08 -5.49
CA VAL A 131 24.07 -16.89 -4.57
C VAL A 131 24.46 -16.96 -3.10
N ARG A 132 25.77 -17.20 -2.78
CA ARG A 132 26.32 -17.37 -1.43
C ARG A 132 27.23 -16.21 -1.01
N THR A 133 27.12 -15.07 -1.68
CA THR A 133 27.90 -13.87 -1.36
C THR A 133 27.63 -13.39 0.06
N PRO A 134 28.60 -12.71 0.72
CA PRO A 134 28.41 -12.17 2.07
C PRO A 134 27.19 -11.27 2.18
N MET A 135 26.53 -11.30 3.36
CA MET A 135 25.43 -10.38 3.68
C MET A 135 25.87 -8.93 3.58
N GLN A 136 25.05 -8.09 2.99
CA GLN A 136 25.28 -6.67 2.78
C GLN A 136 24.69 -5.88 3.95
N TRP A 137 25.53 -5.56 4.97
CA TRP A 137 25.07 -4.92 6.20
C TRP A 137 25.04 -3.39 6.09
N SER A 138 26.03 -2.79 5.40
CA SER A 138 26.14 -1.34 5.26
C SER A 138 26.78 -0.97 3.91
N PRO A 139 26.73 0.31 3.48
CA PRO A 139 27.44 0.78 2.29
C PRO A 139 28.97 0.83 2.45
N ASP A 140 29.49 0.50 3.64
CA ASP A 140 30.90 0.50 3.93
C ASP A 140 31.67 -0.62 3.23
N ARG A 141 33.00 -0.55 3.36
CA ARG A 141 33.92 -1.54 2.79
C ARG A 141 33.47 -2.98 3.07
N ASN A 142 33.47 -3.80 2.02
CA ASN A 142 33.03 -5.19 2.03
C ASN A 142 31.56 -5.36 2.47
N GLY A 143 30.72 -4.35 2.26
CA GLY A 143 29.33 -4.38 2.68
C GLY A 143 29.15 -4.39 4.21
N GLY A 144 30.10 -3.87 4.97
CA GLY A 144 30.09 -3.97 6.44
C GLY A 144 30.30 -5.39 7.00
N PHE A 145 30.47 -6.40 6.15
CA PHE A 145 30.62 -7.80 6.54
C PHE A 145 31.96 -8.08 7.21
N SER A 146 33.04 -7.48 6.71
CA SER A 146 34.40 -7.70 7.21
C SER A 146 35.29 -6.48 7.04
N ARG A 147 36.18 -6.24 8.01
CA ARG A 147 37.22 -5.21 7.95
C ARG A 147 38.51 -5.69 7.25
N ALA A 148 38.55 -6.97 6.84
CA ALA A 148 39.71 -7.53 6.15
C ALA A 148 39.97 -6.84 4.80
N PRO A 149 41.21 -6.85 4.30
CA PRO A 149 41.48 -6.48 2.92
C PRO A 149 40.63 -7.32 1.95
N HIS A 150 40.10 -6.71 0.90
CA HIS A 150 39.16 -7.37 -0.04
C HIS A 150 39.71 -8.69 -0.61
N HIS A 151 41.00 -8.72 -0.95
CA HIS A 151 41.69 -9.91 -1.49
C HIS A 151 41.84 -11.07 -0.49
N LYS A 152 41.57 -10.84 0.81
CA LYS A 152 41.58 -11.88 1.85
C LYS A 152 40.19 -12.46 2.15
N LEU A 153 39.16 -11.94 1.53
CA LEU A 153 37.83 -12.50 1.68
C LEU A 153 37.77 -13.84 0.95
N PHE A 154 37.18 -14.85 1.59
CA PHE A 154 36.93 -16.14 0.97
C PHE A 154 35.92 -15.99 -0.20
N MET A 155 34.90 -15.13 -0.02
CA MET A 155 33.88 -14.81 -0.99
C MET A 155 33.76 -13.29 -1.12
N PRO A 156 33.81 -12.71 -2.34
CA PRO A 156 33.66 -11.28 -2.50
C PRO A 156 32.18 -10.87 -2.29
N PRO A 157 31.90 -9.71 -1.68
CA PRO A 157 30.58 -9.12 -1.69
C PRO A 157 30.23 -8.61 -3.10
N ILE A 158 28.93 -8.45 -3.37
CA ILE A 158 28.48 -7.85 -4.64
C ILE A 158 28.81 -6.36 -4.62
N ASN A 159 29.73 -5.94 -5.48
CA ASN A 159 30.22 -4.56 -5.56
C ASN A 159 29.96 -3.91 -6.94
N ARG A 160 29.05 -4.47 -7.72
CA ARG A 160 28.75 -3.99 -9.10
C ARG A 160 27.25 -3.99 -9.39
N GLY A 161 26.87 -3.01 -10.22
CA GLY A 161 25.48 -2.90 -10.70
C GLY A 161 24.50 -2.53 -9.58
N ARG A 162 23.22 -2.65 -9.90
CA ARG A 162 22.11 -2.23 -9.02
C ARG A 162 21.99 -3.01 -7.71
N TYR A 163 22.65 -4.15 -7.58
CA TYR A 163 22.65 -4.99 -6.39
C TYR A 163 23.92 -4.84 -5.56
N SER A 164 24.82 -3.88 -5.90
CA SER A 164 25.99 -3.56 -5.10
C SER A 164 25.58 -3.24 -3.66
N TYR A 165 26.43 -3.62 -2.70
CA TYR A 165 26.22 -3.29 -1.28
C TYR A 165 26.13 -1.78 -1.01
N GLU A 166 26.61 -0.95 -1.92
CA GLU A 166 26.44 0.51 -1.85
C GLU A 166 24.98 0.96 -2.03
N PHE A 167 24.14 0.15 -2.67
CA PHE A 167 22.73 0.46 -2.96
C PHE A 167 21.74 -0.50 -2.26
N VAL A 168 22.19 -1.72 -1.95
CA VAL A 168 21.35 -2.73 -1.31
C VAL A 168 22.06 -3.19 -0.05
N ASN A 169 21.64 -2.70 1.09
CA ASN A 169 22.21 -3.06 2.39
C ASN A 169 21.17 -2.90 3.51
N VAL A 170 21.46 -3.52 4.66
CA VAL A 170 20.56 -3.51 5.82
C VAL A 170 20.42 -2.12 6.40
N GLU A 171 21.53 -1.37 6.52
CA GLU A 171 21.53 -0.04 7.15
C GLU A 171 20.60 0.94 6.43
N ASP A 172 20.68 1.00 5.10
CA ASP A 172 19.77 1.85 4.31
C ASP A 172 18.33 1.32 4.32
N ALA A 173 18.17 -0.03 4.30
CA ALA A 173 16.86 -0.64 4.39
C ALA A 173 16.18 -0.39 5.76
N GLU A 174 16.94 -0.28 6.85
CA GLU A 174 16.41 0.08 8.17
C GLU A 174 15.99 1.54 8.26
N ARG A 175 16.72 2.43 7.57
CA ARG A 175 16.42 3.86 7.52
C ARG A 175 15.16 4.18 6.67
N ASP A 176 14.83 3.34 5.71
CA ASP A 176 13.64 3.52 4.87
C ASP A 176 12.45 2.71 5.40
N PRO A 177 11.43 3.36 6.01
CA PRO A 177 10.22 2.67 6.52
C PRO A 177 9.43 1.92 5.45
N HIS A 178 9.65 2.27 4.17
CA HIS A 178 9.01 1.64 3.02
C HIS A 178 9.88 0.55 2.40
N SER A 179 11.04 0.24 2.99
CA SER A 179 11.93 -0.78 2.48
C SER A 179 11.28 -2.18 2.46
N LEU A 180 11.87 -3.07 1.68
CA LEU A 180 11.49 -4.48 1.67
C LEU A 180 11.67 -5.11 3.05
N LEU A 181 12.70 -4.68 3.81
CA LEU A 181 12.98 -5.16 5.16
C LEU A 181 11.79 -4.89 6.11
N HIS A 182 11.27 -3.66 6.12
CA HIS A 182 10.13 -3.31 6.96
C HIS A 182 8.84 -4.01 6.50
N PHE A 183 8.64 -4.18 5.20
CA PHE A 183 7.53 -4.99 4.67
C PHE A 183 7.63 -6.44 5.19
N MET A 184 8.80 -7.07 5.09
CA MET A 184 9.02 -8.44 5.57
C MET A 184 8.82 -8.56 7.09
N ARG A 185 9.29 -7.58 7.87
CA ARG A 185 9.04 -7.53 9.32
C ARG A 185 7.54 -7.55 9.65
N ARG A 186 6.74 -6.74 8.96
CA ARG A 186 5.27 -6.71 9.14
C ARG A 186 4.63 -8.04 8.76
N LEU A 187 4.98 -8.56 7.59
CA LEU A 187 4.44 -9.81 7.08
C LEU A 187 4.73 -11.00 8.02
N ILE A 188 5.97 -11.08 8.53
CA ILE A 188 6.38 -12.07 9.53
C ILE A 188 5.64 -11.83 10.86
N GLY A 189 5.44 -10.57 11.25
CA GLY A 189 4.68 -10.18 12.43
C GLY A 189 3.25 -10.72 12.38
N PHE A 190 2.53 -10.49 11.28
CA PHE A 190 1.17 -11.02 11.09
C PHE A 190 1.13 -12.55 11.10
N ARG A 191 2.07 -13.20 10.42
CA ARG A 191 2.15 -14.67 10.49
C ARG A 191 2.39 -15.18 11.91
N LYS A 192 3.20 -14.50 12.71
CA LYS A 192 3.44 -14.87 14.12
C LYS A 192 2.21 -14.67 15.00
N GLN A 193 1.46 -13.59 14.80
CA GLN A 193 0.20 -13.33 15.50
C GLN A 193 -0.83 -14.44 15.22
N HIS A 194 -0.87 -14.91 13.96
CA HIS A 194 -1.79 -15.96 13.48
C HIS A 194 -1.07 -17.28 13.21
N GLN A 195 -0.04 -17.61 14.03
CA GLN A 195 0.84 -18.75 13.76
C GLN A 195 0.13 -20.10 13.71
N LYS A 196 -0.96 -20.28 14.46
CA LYS A 196 -1.72 -21.54 14.47
C LYS A 196 -2.41 -21.77 13.13
N VAL A 197 -3.16 -20.79 12.64
CA VAL A 197 -3.90 -20.92 11.38
C VAL A 197 -2.96 -20.99 10.17
N PHE A 198 -1.90 -20.17 10.09
CA PHE A 198 -0.92 -20.26 9.01
C PHE A 198 -0.01 -21.49 9.10
N GLY A 199 0.30 -21.96 10.30
CA GLY A 199 1.17 -23.12 10.51
C GLY A 199 0.43 -24.45 10.36
N ARG A 200 -0.71 -24.62 11.03
CA ARG A 200 -1.44 -25.90 11.15
C ARG A 200 -2.79 -25.91 10.44
N GLY A 201 -3.32 -24.74 10.07
CA GLY A 201 -4.65 -24.66 9.46
C GLY A 201 -4.75 -25.45 8.16
N SER A 202 -5.98 -25.82 7.84
CA SER A 202 -6.34 -26.37 6.53
C SER A 202 -5.92 -25.43 5.41
N LEU A 203 -5.92 -25.90 4.19
CA LEU A 203 -5.78 -25.07 3.00
C LEU A 203 -6.90 -25.47 2.03
N ASP A 204 -7.86 -24.59 1.84
CA ASP A 204 -9.00 -24.79 0.95
C ASP A 204 -8.92 -23.81 -0.22
N LEU A 205 -8.70 -24.34 -1.42
CA LEU A 205 -8.55 -23.55 -2.65
C LEU A 205 -9.92 -23.07 -3.14
N LEU A 206 -10.09 -21.76 -3.27
CA LEU A 206 -11.33 -21.18 -3.77
C LEU A 206 -11.31 -21.14 -5.29
N LYS A 207 -12.35 -21.72 -5.90
CA LYS A 207 -12.52 -21.73 -7.35
C LYS A 207 -13.08 -20.38 -7.79
N THR A 208 -12.25 -19.58 -8.44
CA THR A 208 -12.65 -18.33 -9.10
C THR A 208 -12.65 -18.53 -10.62
N GLU A 209 -13.42 -17.74 -11.37
CA GLU A 209 -13.41 -17.78 -12.83
C GLU A 209 -12.09 -17.26 -13.42
N ASN A 210 -11.44 -16.33 -12.71
CA ASN A 210 -10.20 -15.71 -13.15
C ASN A 210 -8.99 -16.58 -12.80
N GLN A 211 -8.31 -17.11 -13.80
CA GLN A 211 -7.15 -17.97 -13.61
C GLN A 211 -5.88 -17.21 -13.17
N ALA A 212 -5.85 -15.89 -13.33
CA ALA A 212 -4.72 -15.07 -12.88
C ALA A 212 -4.74 -14.79 -11.37
N VAL A 213 -5.82 -15.13 -10.68
CA VAL A 213 -5.96 -14.88 -9.25
C VAL A 213 -6.01 -16.19 -8.48
N LEU A 214 -5.09 -16.35 -7.53
CA LEU A 214 -5.10 -17.44 -6.55
C LEU A 214 -5.83 -16.97 -5.29
N ALA A 215 -6.85 -17.72 -4.88
CA ALA A 215 -7.58 -17.46 -3.63
C ALA A 215 -7.70 -18.77 -2.83
N PHE A 216 -7.47 -18.68 -1.53
CA PHE A 216 -7.61 -19.82 -0.62
C PHE A 216 -7.94 -19.39 0.80
N LEU A 217 -8.61 -20.28 1.49
CA LEU A 217 -8.96 -20.16 2.90
C LEU A 217 -8.01 -21.01 3.75
N ARG A 218 -7.59 -20.46 4.89
CA ARG A 218 -6.90 -21.18 5.97
C ARG A 218 -7.81 -21.19 7.18
N GLU A 219 -7.96 -22.34 7.83
CA GLU A 219 -8.81 -22.45 9.01
C GLU A 219 -8.17 -23.34 10.07
N TYR A 220 -8.19 -22.88 11.33
CA TYR A 220 -7.73 -23.62 12.50
C TYR A 220 -8.47 -23.18 13.76
N GLU A 221 -9.09 -24.12 14.48
CA GLU A 221 -9.84 -23.88 15.75
C GLU A 221 -10.86 -22.73 15.64
N GLY A 222 -11.51 -22.58 14.47
CA GLY A 222 -12.50 -21.53 14.21
C GLY A 222 -11.92 -20.19 13.71
N GLU A 223 -10.61 -19.98 13.77
CA GLU A 223 -9.97 -18.83 13.14
C GLU A 223 -9.86 -19.06 11.63
N LYS A 224 -10.39 -18.13 10.84
CA LYS A 224 -10.39 -18.19 9.38
C LYS A 224 -9.58 -17.04 8.77
N MET A 225 -8.70 -17.39 7.84
CA MET A 225 -7.88 -16.42 7.09
C MET A 225 -8.09 -16.63 5.60
N LEU A 226 -8.53 -15.59 4.91
CA LEU A 226 -8.70 -15.58 3.47
C LEU A 226 -7.49 -14.87 2.80
N VAL A 227 -6.82 -15.58 1.91
CA VAL A 227 -5.69 -15.06 1.13
C VAL A 227 -6.08 -14.98 -0.33
N ILE A 228 -5.84 -13.82 -0.93
CA ILE A 228 -6.11 -13.58 -2.35
C ILE A 228 -4.89 -12.93 -2.98
N ALA A 229 -4.43 -13.43 -4.12
CA ALA A 229 -3.21 -13.01 -4.78
C ALA A 229 -3.40 -12.87 -6.29
N ASN A 230 -3.14 -11.69 -6.83
CA ASN A 230 -3.14 -11.44 -8.26
C ASN A 230 -1.74 -11.72 -8.85
N LEU A 231 -1.62 -12.78 -9.62
CA LEU A 231 -0.36 -13.18 -10.27
C LEU A 231 -0.06 -12.36 -11.53
N SER A 232 -1.04 -11.59 -12.03
CA SER A 232 -0.92 -10.80 -13.26
C SER A 232 -0.30 -9.43 -13.03
N ARG A 233 0.40 -8.94 -14.06
CA ARG A 233 0.87 -7.56 -14.19
C ARG A 233 -0.26 -6.54 -14.41
N TYR A 234 -1.48 -6.99 -14.60
CA TYR A 234 -2.67 -6.16 -14.78
C TYR A 234 -3.60 -6.25 -13.57
N ALA A 235 -4.39 -5.22 -13.36
CA ALA A 235 -5.47 -5.29 -12.37
C ALA A 235 -6.47 -6.39 -12.78
N GLN A 236 -6.96 -7.13 -11.80
CA GLN A 236 -7.88 -8.25 -12.00
C GLN A 236 -9.10 -8.10 -11.11
N SER A 237 -10.29 -8.25 -11.70
CA SER A 237 -11.52 -8.41 -10.96
C SER A 237 -11.85 -9.90 -10.79
N ILE A 238 -12.40 -10.24 -9.65
CA ILE A 238 -12.88 -11.59 -9.34
C ILE A 238 -14.19 -11.54 -8.60
N HIS A 239 -14.92 -12.65 -8.66
CA HIS A 239 -15.99 -12.96 -7.72
C HIS A 239 -15.55 -14.19 -6.92
N LEU A 240 -15.44 -14.03 -5.60
CA LEU A 240 -15.27 -15.19 -4.73
C LEU A 240 -16.59 -15.97 -4.72
N PRO A 241 -16.54 -17.32 -4.72
CA PRO A 241 -17.76 -18.11 -4.74
C PRO A 241 -18.57 -17.90 -3.46
N ALA A 242 -19.88 -17.87 -3.60
CA ALA A 242 -20.79 -17.91 -2.47
C ALA A 242 -20.54 -19.16 -1.60
N ARG A 243 -20.46 -18.97 -0.28
CA ARG A 243 -20.19 -20.04 0.69
C ARG A 243 -20.97 -19.81 1.97
N ASN A 244 -21.80 -20.75 2.34
CA ASN A 244 -22.66 -20.67 3.53
C ASN A 244 -21.85 -20.59 4.85
N ASP A 245 -20.61 -21.15 4.88
CA ASP A 245 -19.73 -21.12 6.04
C ASP A 245 -19.00 -19.79 6.22
N LEU A 246 -19.14 -18.85 5.27
CA LEU A 246 -18.63 -17.48 5.32
C LEU A 246 -19.75 -16.44 5.48
N ASP A 247 -21.00 -16.83 5.36
CA ASP A 247 -22.14 -15.93 5.45
C ASP A 247 -22.18 -15.21 6.82
N GLY A 248 -22.37 -13.89 6.80
CA GLY A 248 -22.31 -13.03 7.99
C GLY A 248 -20.89 -12.79 8.54
N MET A 249 -19.84 -13.27 7.85
CA MET A 249 -18.46 -12.94 8.19
C MET A 249 -17.96 -11.77 7.33
N ALA A 250 -17.25 -10.83 7.91
CA ALA A 250 -16.65 -9.73 7.19
C ALA A 250 -15.13 -9.90 7.11
N PRO A 251 -14.53 -9.67 5.90
CA PRO A 251 -13.09 -9.68 5.74
C PRO A 251 -12.44 -8.44 6.35
N VAL A 252 -11.52 -8.62 7.31
CA VAL A 252 -10.69 -7.57 7.89
C VAL A 252 -9.27 -7.70 7.34
N GLU A 253 -8.83 -6.72 6.57
CA GLU A 253 -7.52 -6.74 5.92
C GLU A 253 -6.41 -6.47 6.95
N LEU A 254 -5.38 -7.35 7.01
CA LEU A 254 -4.41 -7.35 8.10
C LEU A 254 -3.46 -6.14 8.09
N PHE A 255 -3.08 -5.61 6.92
CA PHE A 255 -2.13 -4.51 6.84
C PHE A 255 -2.78 -3.16 7.14
N SER A 256 -4.01 -2.96 6.68
CA SER A 256 -4.76 -1.72 6.84
C SER A 256 -5.72 -1.76 8.03
N GLN A 257 -5.98 -2.93 8.62
CA GLN A 257 -6.99 -3.17 9.65
C GLN A 257 -8.41 -2.72 9.21
N SER A 258 -8.65 -2.73 7.90
CA SER A 258 -9.93 -2.29 7.32
C SER A 258 -10.88 -3.44 7.19
N ALA A 259 -12.08 -3.28 7.71
CA ALA A 259 -13.18 -4.18 7.46
C ALA A 259 -13.78 -3.90 6.07
N PHE A 260 -14.08 -4.98 5.36
CA PHE A 260 -14.84 -4.98 4.13
C PHE A 260 -16.27 -5.41 4.42
N THR A 261 -17.19 -5.22 3.44
CA THR A 261 -18.58 -5.67 3.56
C THR A 261 -18.63 -7.17 3.91
N ALA A 262 -19.55 -7.57 4.78
CA ALA A 262 -19.72 -8.97 5.11
C ALA A 262 -20.21 -9.79 3.91
N PHE A 263 -19.90 -11.08 3.92
CA PHE A 263 -20.47 -12.04 2.96
C PHE A 263 -21.95 -12.20 3.24
N ASP A 264 -22.77 -12.15 2.20
CA ASP A 264 -24.24 -12.20 2.25
C ASP A 264 -24.84 -13.42 1.54
N GLY A 265 -24.02 -14.45 1.28
CA GLY A 265 -24.40 -15.65 0.54
C GLY A 265 -24.36 -15.53 -0.98
N GLU A 266 -24.05 -14.34 -1.50
CA GLU A 266 -23.85 -14.08 -2.93
C GLU A 266 -22.36 -14.10 -3.31
N PRO A 267 -22.01 -14.23 -4.62
CA PRO A 267 -20.63 -14.12 -5.09
C PRO A 267 -20.03 -12.77 -4.73
N TYR A 268 -18.91 -12.78 -4.00
CA TYR A 268 -18.30 -11.58 -3.44
C TYR A 268 -17.33 -10.91 -4.44
N PRO A 269 -17.63 -9.70 -4.94
CA PRO A 269 -16.80 -9.02 -5.92
C PRO A 269 -15.56 -8.39 -5.29
N MET A 270 -14.38 -8.58 -5.93
CA MET A 270 -13.13 -7.93 -5.51
C MET A 270 -12.31 -7.47 -6.71
N LEU A 271 -11.57 -6.39 -6.52
CA LEU A 271 -10.60 -5.87 -7.47
C LEU A 271 -9.20 -5.88 -6.82
N LEU A 272 -8.23 -6.47 -7.52
CA LEU A 272 -6.83 -6.47 -7.09
C LEU A 272 -5.98 -5.72 -8.11
N GLY A 273 -5.14 -4.81 -7.62
CA GLY A 273 -4.12 -4.17 -8.44
C GLY A 273 -3.07 -5.16 -8.98
N PRO A 274 -2.20 -4.72 -9.93
CA PRO A 274 -1.13 -5.53 -10.48
C PRO A 274 -0.24 -6.14 -9.41
N HIS A 275 -0.07 -7.47 -9.42
CA HIS A 275 0.68 -8.23 -8.41
C HIS A 275 0.26 -7.90 -6.97
N GLY A 276 -0.98 -7.44 -6.77
CA GLY A 276 -1.56 -7.15 -5.46
C GLY A 276 -2.00 -8.41 -4.74
N PHE A 277 -2.04 -8.35 -3.44
CA PHE A 277 -2.55 -9.42 -2.60
C PHE A 277 -3.29 -8.85 -1.39
N TYR A 278 -4.13 -9.69 -0.78
CA TYR A 278 -4.79 -9.41 0.48
C TYR A 278 -4.65 -10.60 1.43
N TRP A 279 -4.45 -10.32 2.70
CA TRP A 279 -4.61 -11.23 3.81
C TRP A 279 -5.74 -10.73 4.69
N PHE A 280 -6.84 -11.43 4.69
CA PHE A 280 -8.01 -11.09 5.49
C PHE A 280 -8.15 -12.06 6.66
N LYS A 281 -8.36 -11.53 7.85
CA LYS A 281 -9.00 -12.28 8.93
C LYS A 281 -10.50 -12.18 8.72
N LEU A 282 -11.20 -13.31 8.78
CA LEU A 282 -12.66 -13.33 8.70
C LEU A 282 -13.22 -13.25 10.12
N GLU A 283 -14.01 -12.24 10.39
CA GLU A 283 -14.63 -12.00 11.69
C GLU A 283 -16.16 -11.91 11.54
N PRO A 284 -16.96 -12.42 12.50
CA PRO A 284 -18.39 -12.20 12.49
C PRO A 284 -18.69 -10.69 12.41
N GLU A 285 -19.63 -10.30 11.57
CA GLU A 285 -20.02 -8.89 11.42
C GLU A 285 -20.45 -8.27 12.77
N SER A 286 -21.14 -9.07 13.61
CA SER A 286 -21.50 -8.66 14.96
C SER A 286 -20.30 -8.30 15.85
N ASP A 287 -19.15 -8.93 15.63
CA ASP A 287 -17.94 -8.68 16.44
C ASP A 287 -17.18 -7.47 15.91
N ILE A 288 -17.27 -7.19 14.61
CA ILE A 288 -16.74 -5.98 14.01
C ILE A 288 -17.54 -4.77 14.45
N GLN A 289 -18.86 -4.87 14.49
CA GLN A 289 -19.71 -3.85 15.09
C GLN A 289 -19.38 -3.64 16.56
N ARG A 290 -19.16 -4.71 17.33
CA ARG A 290 -18.70 -4.65 18.74
C ARG A 290 -17.24 -4.21 18.88
N THR A 291 -16.37 -4.53 17.93
CA THR A 291 -14.95 -4.11 17.95
C THR A 291 -14.82 -2.71 17.34
N GLY A 292 -15.70 -2.30 16.43
CA GLY A 292 -15.98 -0.91 16.09
C GLY A 292 -16.49 -0.14 17.31
N GLU A 293 -17.39 -0.74 18.09
CA GLU A 293 -17.84 -0.27 19.39
C GLU A 293 -16.78 -0.45 20.50
N HIS A 294 -15.77 -1.36 20.38
CA HIS A 294 -14.72 -1.63 21.39
C HIS A 294 -13.34 -1.07 21.03
N GLN A 295 -13.06 -0.68 19.79
CA GLN A 295 -12.02 0.30 19.48
C GLN A 295 -12.54 1.74 19.65
N ALA A 296 -13.86 1.93 19.65
CA ALA A 296 -14.57 2.95 20.41
C ALA A 296 -14.75 2.58 21.91
N GLY A 297 -14.37 1.39 22.32
CA GLY A 297 -14.48 0.83 23.69
C GLY A 297 -13.30 1.05 24.61
N LEU A 298 -12.56 2.10 24.41
CA LEU A 298 -12.33 3.03 25.49
C LEU A 298 -13.69 3.65 25.81
N GLN A 299 -14.41 3.00 26.75
CA GLN A 299 -15.70 3.41 27.31
C GLN A 299 -16.77 3.79 26.27
N LEU A 300 -17.94 3.14 26.33
CA LEU A 300 -19.20 3.69 25.86
C LEU A 300 -19.43 5.04 26.57
N VAL A 301 -18.83 6.06 25.99
CA VAL A 301 -19.21 7.42 26.18
C VAL A 301 -20.44 7.59 25.30
N SER A 302 -21.53 8.07 25.84
CA SER A 302 -22.77 8.34 25.12
C SER A 302 -22.51 9.18 23.86
N ASP A 303 -23.41 9.17 22.85
CA ASP A 303 -23.32 10.04 21.67
C ASP A 303 -23.04 11.52 22.01
N ASP A 304 -23.40 11.95 23.21
CA ASP A 304 -23.07 13.26 23.77
C ASP A 304 -21.60 13.38 24.22
N ASP A 305 -20.94 12.28 24.59
CA ASP A 305 -19.55 12.27 25.08
C ASP A 305 -18.54 12.23 23.91
N LEU A 306 -18.86 11.57 22.76
CA LEU A 306 -18.06 11.65 21.52
C LEU A 306 -18.01 13.09 20.96
N LYS A 307 -19.05 13.88 21.21
CA LYS A 307 -19.07 15.32 20.87
C LYS A 307 -18.11 16.13 21.75
N HIS A 308 -17.63 15.60 22.86
CA HIS A 308 -16.77 16.31 23.84
C HIS A 308 -15.28 15.95 23.71
N GLU A 309 -14.89 14.89 22.99
CA GLU A 309 -13.47 14.51 22.87
C GLU A 309 -12.71 15.24 21.76
N LEU A 310 -13.40 15.73 20.72
CA LEU A 310 -12.73 16.55 19.71
C LEU A 310 -12.42 17.94 20.26
N PRO A 311 -11.20 18.43 20.06
CA PRO A 311 -10.81 19.77 20.54
C PRO A 311 -11.70 20.86 19.94
N LEU A 312 -12.03 21.86 20.74
CA LEU A 312 -12.81 23.02 20.32
C LEU A 312 -11.89 24.20 20.01
N LEU A 313 -12.00 24.72 18.79
CA LEU A 313 -11.27 25.90 18.33
C LEU A 313 -12.23 27.07 18.15
N HIS A 314 -11.91 28.22 18.74
CA HIS A 314 -12.67 29.44 18.52
C HIS A 314 -12.16 30.21 17.31
N VAL A 315 -13.04 30.54 16.37
CA VAL A 315 -12.71 31.19 15.09
C VAL A 315 -13.60 32.43 14.88
N ARG A 316 -13.03 33.48 14.28
CA ARG A 316 -13.80 34.71 13.97
C ARG A 316 -14.53 34.62 12.62
N GLU A 317 -13.86 34.10 11.61
CA GLU A 317 -14.34 34.11 10.23
C GLU A 317 -14.03 32.76 9.51
N GLY A 318 -14.52 31.62 10.03
CA GLY A 318 -14.38 30.32 9.40
C GLY A 318 -12.93 29.81 9.35
N LEU A 319 -12.67 28.87 8.41
CA LEU A 319 -11.35 28.22 8.23
C LEU A 319 -10.24 29.18 7.81
N GLN A 320 -10.56 30.30 7.19
CA GLN A 320 -9.57 31.25 6.68
C GLN A 320 -8.61 31.72 7.77
N ASN A 321 -9.10 31.96 8.97
CA ASN A 321 -8.29 32.43 10.09
C ASN A 321 -7.34 31.38 10.68
N LEU A 322 -7.62 30.09 10.45
CA LEU A 322 -6.75 28.99 10.87
C LEU A 322 -5.67 28.68 9.84
N LEU A 323 -6.00 28.85 8.55
CA LEU A 323 -5.15 28.41 7.44
C LEU A 323 -4.24 29.52 6.90
N VAL A 324 -4.55 30.79 7.22
CA VAL A 324 -3.82 31.96 6.72
C VAL A 324 -3.27 32.77 7.89
N PRO A 325 -2.03 32.49 8.34
CA PRO A 325 -1.43 33.07 9.57
C PRO A 325 -1.42 34.60 9.63
N THR A 326 -1.37 35.28 8.50
CA THR A 326 -1.32 36.77 8.40
C THR A 326 -2.67 37.43 8.68
N LEU A 327 -3.77 36.69 8.64
CA LEU A 327 -5.11 37.20 8.96
C LEU A 327 -5.50 36.93 10.44
N ALA A 328 -4.74 36.10 11.11
CA ALA A 328 -4.93 35.79 12.53
C ALA A 328 -4.45 36.96 13.41
N HIS A 329 -5.24 38.01 13.54
CA HIS A 329 -4.96 39.10 14.47
C HIS A 329 -4.94 38.57 15.94
N GLY A 330 -3.78 38.05 16.35
CA GLY A 330 -3.44 37.78 17.74
C GLY A 330 -3.92 36.50 18.40
N ARG A 331 -4.41 35.47 17.65
CA ARG A 331 -4.75 34.14 18.16
C ARG A 331 -4.29 33.02 17.23
N ASN A 332 -3.61 32.13 17.82
CA ASN A 332 -2.73 31.04 17.48
C ASN A 332 -3.17 30.10 16.33
N PRO A 333 -2.55 30.21 15.12
CA PRO A 333 -2.40 29.05 14.23
C PRO A 333 -1.73 27.86 14.94
N GLU A 334 -0.90 28.14 15.95
CA GLU A 334 -0.24 27.14 16.79
C GLU A 334 -1.20 26.14 17.42
N THR A 335 -2.46 26.53 17.71
CA THR A 335 -3.45 25.63 18.33
C THR A 335 -4.00 24.61 17.30
N PHE A 336 -4.27 25.02 16.06
CA PHE A 336 -4.70 24.11 15.00
C PHE A 336 -3.55 23.19 14.55
N GLU A 337 -2.37 23.76 14.31
CA GLU A 337 -1.18 23.02 13.91
C GLU A 337 -0.75 22.01 14.96
N ALA A 338 -0.99 22.27 16.25
CA ALA A 338 -0.73 21.33 17.34
C ALA A 338 -1.63 20.08 17.32
N LEU A 339 -2.80 20.14 16.68
CA LEU A 339 -3.70 18.98 16.52
C LEU A 339 -3.30 18.06 15.35
N LEU A 340 -2.66 18.63 14.34
CA LEU A 340 -2.36 17.91 13.09
C LEU A 340 -1.43 16.71 13.27
N PRO A 341 -0.41 16.69 14.14
CA PRO A 341 0.44 15.53 14.33
C PRO A 341 -0.34 14.26 14.72
N ALA A 342 -1.24 14.37 15.71
CA ALA A 342 -2.07 13.26 16.15
C ALA A 342 -3.04 12.81 15.04
N PHE A 343 -3.74 13.76 14.42
CA PHE A 343 -4.65 13.47 13.33
C PHE A 343 -3.95 12.76 12.14
N ILE A 344 -2.80 13.28 11.68
CA ILE A 344 -2.06 12.74 10.53
C ILE A 344 -1.50 11.36 10.83
N ALA A 345 -1.01 11.11 12.05
CA ALA A 345 -0.45 9.81 12.43
C ALA A 345 -1.47 8.65 12.26
N GLU A 346 -2.75 8.93 12.46
CA GLU A 346 -3.83 7.96 12.33
C GLU A 346 -4.26 7.75 10.86
N GLN A 347 -3.99 8.72 9.96
CA GLN A 347 -4.47 8.66 8.59
C GLN A 347 -3.81 7.55 7.78
N ARG A 348 -4.61 6.81 7.01
CA ARG A 348 -4.13 5.71 6.13
C ARG A 348 -3.11 6.17 5.09
N TRP A 349 -3.31 7.37 4.55
CA TRP A 349 -2.44 7.95 3.54
C TRP A 349 -1.12 8.49 4.09
N PHE A 350 -0.95 8.54 5.40
CA PHE A 350 0.31 8.96 6.00
C PHE A 350 1.37 7.88 5.88
N GLY A 351 2.34 8.08 4.98
CA GLY A 351 3.33 7.09 4.61
C GLY A 351 4.49 6.92 5.61
N ALA A 352 4.54 7.69 6.69
CA ALA A 352 5.60 7.62 7.72
C ALA A 352 5.10 7.02 9.04
N LYS A 353 4.20 6.04 8.97
CA LYS A 353 3.66 5.37 10.16
C LYS A 353 4.79 4.78 11.02
N GLY A 354 4.73 5.05 12.33
CA GLY A 354 5.74 4.59 13.29
C GLY A 354 6.94 5.52 13.45
N GLN A 355 7.01 6.65 12.69
CA GLN A 355 7.95 7.72 12.95
C GLN A 355 7.30 8.79 13.81
N THR A 356 8.08 9.40 14.70
CA THR A 356 7.63 10.55 15.50
C THR A 356 7.48 11.77 14.62
N ILE A 357 6.30 12.37 14.63
CA ILE A 357 6.04 13.67 14.01
C ILE A 357 6.45 14.74 15.03
N GLU A 358 7.50 15.51 14.73
CA GLU A 358 7.96 16.60 15.60
C GLU A 358 7.04 17.81 15.51
N SER A 359 6.62 18.16 14.30
CA SER A 359 5.69 19.26 14.06
C SER A 359 4.99 19.14 12.71
N VAL A 360 3.82 19.76 12.62
CA VAL A 360 3.10 19.96 11.37
C VAL A 360 2.71 21.42 11.26
N THR A 361 3.03 22.04 10.14
CA THR A 361 2.64 23.43 9.86
C THR A 361 1.89 23.53 8.55
N VAL A 362 0.96 24.48 8.43
CA VAL A 362 0.30 24.81 7.17
C VAL A 362 1.27 25.62 6.31
N GLU A 363 1.86 24.97 5.32
CA GLU A 363 2.76 25.67 4.39
C GLU A 363 1.99 26.68 3.54
N ASP A 364 0.83 26.25 3.03
CA ASP A 364 -0.03 27.10 2.21
C ASP A 364 -1.46 26.52 2.08
N ALA A 365 -2.42 27.35 1.69
CA ALA A 365 -3.77 26.93 1.41
C ALA A 365 -4.43 27.82 0.34
N VAL A 366 -5.26 27.24 -0.52
CA VAL A 366 -6.11 27.92 -1.47
C VAL A 366 -7.57 27.59 -1.22
N ARG A 367 -8.41 28.59 -1.27
CA ARG A 367 -9.87 28.42 -1.20
C ARG A 367 -10.40 28.02 -2.54
N LEU A 368 -11.14 26.92 -2.61
CA LEU A 368 -11.76 26.43 -3.84
C LEU A 368 -13.16 26.98 -4.03
N ASP A 369 -13.94 27.10 -2.94
CA ASP A 369 -15.30 27.66 -2.94
C ASP A 369 -15.57 28.44 -1.66
N GLN A 370 -16.59 29.31 -1.70
CA GLN A 370 -17.02 30.14 -0.58
C GLN A 370 -18.18 29.55 0.23
N SER A 371 -18.95 28.66 -0.39
CA SER A 371 -20.09 28.03 0.29
C SER A 371 -20.36 26.64 -0.33
N PRO A 372 -19.97 25.55 0.32
CA PRO A 372 -19.28 25.47 1.59
C PRO A 372 -17.85 26.02 1.56
N ASP A 373 -17.29 26.32 2.75
CA ASP A 373 -15.92 26.83 2.91
C ASP A 373 -14.91 25.69 2.69
N VAL A 374 -14.42 25.51 1.45
CA VAL A 374 -13.55 24.41 1.03
C VAL A 374 -12.15 24.90 0.71
N TYR A 375 -11.15 24.33 1.39
CA TYR A 375 -9.74 24.65 1.18
C TYR A 375 -8.93 23.44 0.73
N LEU A 376 -8.00 23.67 -0.20
CA LEU A 376 -6.95 22.73 -0.55
C LEU A 376 -5.66 23.24 0.11
N SER A 377 -5.21 22.55 1.16
CA SER A 377 -4.03 22.96 1.93
C SER A 377 -2.83 22.06 1.66
N VAL A 378 -1.64 22.64 1.76
CA VAL A 378 -0.35 21.97 1.74
C VAL A 378 0.27 22.08 3.12
N LEU A 379 0.57 20.94 3.72
CA LEU A 379 1.21 20.82 5.02
C LEU A 379 2.69 20.53 4.88
N ASP A 380 3.49 21.10 5.75
CA ASP A 380 4.90 20.77 5.98
C ASP A 380 4.98 19.91 7.24
N VAL A 381 5.33 18.64 7.08
CA VAL A 381 5.44 17.66 8.18
C VAL A 381 6.91 17.41 8.47
N GLN A 382 7.34 17.81 9.66
CA GLN A 382 8.68 17.56 10.17
C GLN A 382 8.69 16.23 10.93
N LEU A 383 9.49 15.30 10.44
CA LEU A 383 9.81 14.04 11.10
C LEU A 383 11.23 14.13 11.68
N GLU A 384 11.60 13.23 12.59
CA GLU A 384 12.94 13.18 13.19
C GLU A 384 14.08 13.20 12.16
N SER A 385 13.91 12.52 11.02
CA SER A 385 14.95 12.35 10.01
C SER A 385 14.76 13.16 8.73
N ARG A 386 13.53 13.68 8.46
CA ARG A 386 13.20 14.34 7.19
C ARG A 386 12.01 15.27 7.26
N ARG A 387 11.93 16.14 6.26
CA ARG A 387 10.76 16.97 5.96
C ARG A 387 9.99 16.42 4.77
N SER A 388 8.65 16.43 4.86
CA SER A 388 7.78 15.97 3.77
C SER A 388 6.55 16.87 3.66
N ASN A 389 6.10 17.14 2.44
CA ASN A 389 4.88 17.90 2.21
C ASN A 389 3.71 16.95 1.96
N TYR A 390 2.54 17.30 2.49
CA TYR A 390 1.31 16.55 2.33
C TYR A 390 0.16 17.47 1.94
N THR A 391 -0.82 16.93 1.21
CA THR A 391 -2.07 17.61 0.88
C THR A 391 -3.16 17.18 1.85
N LEU A 392 -3.83 18.18 2.46
CA LEU A 392 -5.00 17.97 3.31
C LEU A 392 -6.11 18.94 2.92
N PRO A 393 -7.12 18.48 2.16
CA PRO A 393 -8.33 19.27 1.92
C PRO A 393 -9.15 19.41 3.20
N LEU A 394 -9.65 20.62 3.46
CA LEU A 394 -10.38 20.94 4.67
C LEU A 394 -11.71 21.63 4.36
N THR A 395 -12.72 21.29 5.14
CA THR A 395 -14.04 21.94 5.10
C THR A 395 -14.73 21.85 6.46
N VAL A 396 -15.90 22.47 6.60
CA VAL A 396 -16.70 22.48 7.82
C VAL A 396 -18.10 21.99 7.53
N ALA A 397 -18.61 21.09 8.35
CA ALA A 397 -19.99 20.65 8.36
C ALA A 397 -20.75 21.21 9.57
N PHE A 398 -22.05 21.42 9.43
CA PHE A 398 -22.90 21.96 10.49
C PHE A 398 -24.14 21.07 10.69
N GLY A 399 -24.65 21.04 11.94
CA GLY A 399 -25.88 20.30 12.28
C GLY A 399 -25.82 18.82 11.89
N ASP A 400 -26.86 18.30 11.29
CA ASP A 400 -27.01 16.88 10.93
C ASP A 400 -25.87 16.35 10.02
N ASP A 401 -25.30 17.21 9.16
CA ASP A 401 -24.15 16.83 8.33
C ASP A 401 -22.89 16.56 9.17
N ALA A 402 -22.69 17.31 10.25
CA ALA A 402 -21.59 17.08 11.18
C ALA A 402 -21.78 15.76 11.94
N ASP A 403 -22.99 15.50 12.41
CA ASP A 403 -23.35 14.27 13.12
C ASP A 403 -23.20 13.04 12.18
N GLN A 404 -23.59 13.17 10.92
CA GLN A 404 -23.39 12.12 9.92
C GLN A 404 -21.91 11.81 9.68
N ILE A 405 -21.04 12.82 9.60
CA ILE A 405 -19.58 12.61 9.43
C ILE A 405 -18.99 11.89 10.64
N LEU A 406 -19.37 12.29 11.85
CA LEU A 406 -18.90 11.65 13.08
C LEU A 406 -19.34 10.20 13.17
N SER A 407 -20.55 9.87 12.71
CA SER A 407 -21.08 8.51 12.71
C SER A 407 -20.45 7.64 11.60
N GLU A 408 -20.35 8.12 10.36
CA GLU A 408 -19.90 7.33 9.22
C GLU A 408 -18.38 7.34 9.00
N ARG A 409 -17.72 8.45 9.37
CA ARG A 409 -16.30 8.74 9.08
C ARG A 409 -15.58 9.45 10.24
N PRO A 410 -15.63 8.94 11.47
CA PRO A 410 -15.05 9.62 12.63
C PRO A 410 -13.57 9.95 12.47
N GLY A 411 -12.78 9.09 11.81
CA GLY A 411 -11.36 9.32 11.54
C GLY A 411 -11.07 10.48 10.56
N ALA A 412 -12.07 11.07 9.93
CA ALA A 412 -11.91 12.28 9.11
C ALA A 412 -12.08 13.57 9.92
N ALA A 413 -12.70 13.52 11.10
CA ALA A 413 -12.96 14.64 11.97
C ALA A 413 -11.66 15.13 12.64
N ILE A 414 -11.48 16.46 12.71
CA ILE A 414 -10.25 17.06 13.24
C ILE A 414 -10.54 17.86 14.52
N ALA A 415 -11.51 18.74 14.46
CA ALA A 415 -11.87 19.61 15.60
C ALA A 415 -13.25 20.22 15.44
N TRP A 416 -13.87 20.60 16.56
CA TRP A 416 -15.00 21.50 16.53
C TRP A 416 -14.53 22.94 16.36
N LEU A 417 -15.22 23.70 15.54
CA LEU A 417 -15.06 25.15 15.38
C LEU A 417 -16.25 25.85 15.98
N GLU A 418 -16.01 26.86 16.80
CA GLU A 418 -17.05 27.76 17.32
C GLU A 418 -16.77 29.20 16.86
N SER A 419 -17.75 29.77 16.18
CA SER A 419 -17.65 31.15 15.71
C SER A 419 -17.81 32.14 16.87
N GLU A 420 -16.80 33.00 17.03
CA GLU A 420 -16.83 34.08 18.07
C GLU A 420 -17.88 35.15 17.73
N THR A 421 -18.39 35.21 16.48
CA THR A 421 -19.32 36.26 16.04
C THR A 421 -20.78 35.89 16.27
N ASP A 422 -21.16 34.64 16.05
CA ASP A 422 -22.54 34.17 16.13
C ASP A 422 -22.74 32.92 17.01
N GLY A 423 -21.65 32.40 17.60
CA GLY A 423 -21.67 31.18 18.45
C GLY A 423 -21.98 29.90 17.67
N ARG A 424 -21.99 29.94 16.35
CA ARG A 424 -22.30 28.80 15.52
C ARG A 424 -21.18 27.75 15.59
N ARG A 425 -21.57 26.50 15.84
CA ARG A 425 -20.61 25.39 15.96
C ARG A 425 -20.64 24.52 14.72
N GLY A 426 -19.45 24.21 14.17
CA GLY A 426 -19.27 23.34 13.01
C GLY A 426 -18.13 22.36 13.22
N LEU A 427 -18.17 21.23 12.54
CA LEU A 427 -17.14 20.19 12.55
C LEU A 427 -16.16 20.41 11.39
N MET A 428 -14.89 20.63 11.70
CA MET A 428 -13.81 20.65 10.72
C MET A 428 -13.32 19.24 10.44
N TYR A 429 -13.20 18.89 9.16
CA TYR A 429 -12.82 17.53 8.74
C TYR A 429 -12.08 17.49 7.40
N ASP A 430 -11.43 16.34 7.10
CA ASP A 430 -10.84 16.06 5.79
C ASP A 430 -11.95 15.97 4.72
N ALA A 431 -11.99 16.94 3.84
CA ALA A 431 -13.07 17.11 2.86
C ALA A 431 -13.19 15.94 1.87
N THR A 432 -12.15 15.16 1.67
CA THR A 432 -12.13 14.06 0.67
C THR A 432 -13.12 12.94 0.93
N VAL A 433 -13.66 12.85 2.14
CA VAL A 433 -14.64 11.82 2.52
C VAL A 433 -16.07 12.11 2.00
N ARG A 434 -16.29 13.30 1.41
CA ARG A 434 -17.59 13.69 0.85
C ARG A 434 -17.52 13.89 -0.66
N PRO A 435 -18.52 13.40 -1.42
CA PRO A 435 -18.61 13.63 -2.86
C PRO A 435 -18.57 15.11 -3.28
N ALA A 436 -19.18 15.99 -2.49
CA ALA A 436 -19.23 17.42 -2.76
C ALA A 436 -17.84 18.08 -2.91
N PHE A 437 -16.85 17.64 -2.15
CA PHE A 437 -15.48 18.12 -2.31
C PHE A 437 -14.94 17.84 -3.73
N TRP A 438 -15.16 16.64 -4.22
CA TRP A 438 -14.66 16.23 -5.53
C TRP A 438 -15.35 16.95 -6.68
N SER A 439 -16.66 17.23 -6.54
CA SER A 439 -17.38 18.08 -7.48
C SER A 439 -16.79 19.49 -7.50
N THR A 440 -16.62 20.11 -6.34
CA THR A 440 -16.00 21.45 -6.22
C THR A 440 -14.59 21.49 -6.79
N LEU A 441 -13.75 20.49 -6.48
CA LEU A 441 -12.38 20.39 -7.00
C LEU A 441 -12.37 20.26 -8.52
N PHE A 442 -13.27 19.46 -9.08
CA PHE A 442 -13.41 19.23 -10.51
C PHE A 442 -13.88 20.50 -11.26
N GLU A 443 -14.88 21.19 -10.74
CA GLU A 443 -15.35 22.47 -11.30
C GLU A 443 -14.26 23.53 -11.26
N TRP A 444 -13.55 23.65 -10.13
CA TRP A 444 -12.44 24.57 -9.99
C TRP A 444 -11.32 24.28 -10.99
N TRP A 445 -11.00 22.99 -11.19
CA TRP A 445 -10.01 22.56 -12.17
C TRP A 445 -10.46 22.84 -13.61
N GLN A 446 -11.70 22.55 -14.00
CA GLN A 446 -12.22 22.76 -15.34
C GLN A 446 -12.18 24.22 -15.79
N GLN A 447 -12.39 25.13 -14.86
CA GLN A 447 -12.34 26.57 -15.15
C GLN A 447 -10.93 27.03 -15.50
N GLY A 448 -9.90 26.18 -15.41
CA GLY A 448 -8.51 26.57 -15.58
C GLY A 448 -8.08 27.59 -14.53
N SER A 449 -8.63 27.47 -13.33
CA SER A 449 -8.51 28.44 -12.26
C SER A 449 -7.07 28.58 -11.78
N LYS A 450 -6.72 29.80 -11.38
CA LYS A 450 -5.45 30.14 -10.73
C LYS A 450 -5.77 30.73 -9.36
N GLY A 451 -5.55 29.93 -8.33
CA GLY A 451 -5.70 30.38 -6.95
C GLY A 451 -4.40 30.96 -6.44
N ARG A 452 -4.37 32.28 -6.17
CA ARG A 452 -3.24 32.90 -5.47
C ARG A 452 -3.42 32.73 -3.98
N SER A 453 -2.48 32.07 -3.35
CA SER A 453 -2.36 32.04 -1.89
C SER A 453 -1.32 33.05 -1.41
N LEU A 454 -1.05 33.10 -0.12
CA LEU A 454 -0.04 34.01 0.45
C LEU A 454 1.39 33.68 0.04
N LYS A 455 1.69 32.41 -0.13
CA LYS A 455 3.06 31.93 -0.34
C LYS A 455 3.27 31.30 -1.72
N GLY A 456 2.20 30.98 -2.46
CA GLY A 456 2.30 30.26 -3.71
C GLY A 456 1.15 30.50 -4.70
N LEU A 457 1.17 29.72 -5.75
CA LEU A 457 0.18 29.73 -6.82
C LEU A 457 -0.29 28.31 -7.11
N TYR A 458 -1.59 28.08 -6.98
CA TYR A 458 -2.25 26.86 -7.44
C TYR A 458 -2.71 27.07 -8.87
N VAL A 459 -2.36 26.16 -9.77
CA VAL A 459 -2.64 26.26 -11.20
C VAL A 459 -3.34 25.01 -11.67
N ALA A 460 -4.58 25.16 -12.10
CA ALA A 460 -5.33 24.13 -12.80
C ALA A 460 -5.04 24.19 -14.30
N GLU A 461 -4.68 23.07 -14.89
CA GLU A 461 -4.35 22.92 -16.31
C GLU A 461 -5.28 21.84 -16.93
N PRO A 462 -6.55 22.15 -17.25
CA PRO A 462 -7.46 21.22 -17.90
C PRO A 462 -7.18 21.09 -19.40
N SER A 463 -7.42 19.92 -19.98
CA SER A 463 -7.47 19.74 -21.43
C SER A 463 -8.70 20.43 -22.03
N GLU A 464 -8.65 20.75 -23.33
CA GLU A 464 -9.82 21.34 -24.02
C GLU A 464 -11.02 20.39 -24.05
N GLU A 465 -10.77 19.08 -24.13
CA GLU A 465 -11.79 18.04 -24.18
C GLU A 465 -12.58 17.92 -22.87
N ALA A 466 -11.98 18.25 -21.73
CA ALA A 466 -12.61 18.16 -20.42
C ALA A 466 -13.35 19.43 -19.99
N ARG A 467 -13.28 20.50 -20.76
CA ARG A 467 -13.94 21.77 -20.43
C ARG A 467 -15.44 21.70 -20.66
N GLY A 468 -16.21 22.08 -19.64
CA GLY A 468 -17.68 22.22 -19.71
C GLY A 468 -18.44 20.99 -19.23
N ASP A 469 -17.79 19.90 -18.84
CA ASP A 469 -18.48 18.78 -18.21
C ASP A 469 -18.91 19.16 -16.78
N VAL A 470 -20.16 18.90 -16.44
CA VAL A 470 -20.68 19.13 -15.10
C VAL A 470 -20.53 17.84 -14.27
N PRO A 471 -20.02 17.90 -13.04
CA PRO A 471 -19.95 16.73 -12.17
C PRO A 471 -21.36 16.35 -11.68
N ASP A 472 -21.95 15.34 -12.30
CA ASP A 472 -23.30 14.83 -11.97
C ASP A 472 -23.22 13.68 -10.96
N THR A 473 -22.29 12.76 -11.16
CA THR A 473 -22.08 11.62 -10.28
C THR A 473 -20.65 11.55 -9.77
N VAL A 474 -20.49 11.30 -8.48
CA VAL A 474 -19.18 11.12 -7.83
C VAL A 474 -19.17 9.84 -7.00
N ARG A 475 -18.27 8.95 -7.33
CA ARG A 475 -18.03 7.70 -6.59
C ARG A 475 -16.65 7.72 -5.94
N LEU A 476 -16.63 7.70 -4.60
CA LEU A 476 -15.40 7.64 -3.83
C LEU A 476 -14.76 6.24 -3.94
N LEU A 477 -13.43 6.20 -4.06
CA LEU A 477 -12.69 4.95 -4.09
C LEU A 477 -11.94 4.75 -2.76
N THR A 478 -12.18 3.61 -2.12
CA THR A 478 -11.64 3.29 -0.79
C THR A 478 -10.36 2.46 -0.81
N GLY A 479 -9.94 1.99 -1.99
CA GLY A 479 -8.85 1.01 -2.15
C GLY A 479 -7.42 1.55 -2.19
N GLU A 480 -7.20 2.87 -2.29
CA GLU A 480 -5.85 3.46 -2.34
C GLU A 480 -5.33 3.80 -0.94
N GLN A 481 -4.09 3.37 -0.63
CA GLN A 481 -3.48 3.59 0.69
C GLN A 481 -2.65 4.87 0.78
N SER A 482 -2.01 5.31 -0.32
CA SER A 482 -1.09 6.46 -0.33
C SER A 482 -1.69 7.73 -0.94
N ASN A 483 -2.80 7.60 -1.66
CA ASN A 483 -3.51 8.68 -2.32
C ASN A 483 -5.00 8.59 -2.00
N THR A 484 -5.76 9.58 -2.42
CA THR A 484 -7.22 9.53 -2.34
C THR A 484 -7.79 9.77 -3.72
N SER A 485 -8.74 8.94 -4.15
CA SER A 485 -9.26 8.98 -5.51
C SER A 485 -10.77 8.92 -5.56
N ALA A 486 -11.32 9.51 -6.62
CA ALA A 486 -12.73 9.43 -6.96
C ALA A 486 -12.93 9.24 -8.46
N VAL A 487 -14.09 8.72 -8.83
CA VAL A 487 -14.55 8.65 -10.22
C VAL A 487 -15.70 9.64 -10.38
N ILE A 488 -15.60 10.51 -11.37
CA ILE A 488 -16.60 11.52 -11.70
C ILE A 488 -17.22 11.16 -13.06
N ASN A 489 -18.55 11.12 -13.11
CA ASN A 489 -19.36 10.80 -14.30
C ASN A 489 -18.99 9.46 -14.95
N ASP A 490 -18.48 8.49 -14.18
CA ASP A 490 -17.92 7.22 -14.66
C ASP A 490 -16.87 7.37 -15.79
N THR A 491 -16.40 8.58 -16.03
CA THR A 491 -15.48 8.95 -17.12
C THR A 491 -14.13 9.41 -16.61
N TYR A 492 -14.11 10.24 -15.56
CA TYR A 492 -12.88 10.83 -15.05
C TYR A 492 -12.42 10.16 -13.77
N PHE A 493 -11.23 9.58 -13.79
CA PHE A 493 -10.53 9.13 -12.60
C PHE A 493 -9.72 10.30 -12.04
N VAL A 494 -10.12 10.81 -10.89
CA VAL A 494 -9.44 11.92 -10.20
C VAL A 494 -8.63 11.38 -9.06
N LYS A 495 -7.32 11.70 -9.05
CA LYS A 495 -6.36 11.24 -8.05
C LYS A 495 -5.74 12.42 -7.33
N LEU A 496 -5.88 12.47 -6.01
CA LEU A 496 -5.25 13.44 -5.14
C LEU A 496 -4.04 12.80 -4.46
N TYR A 497 -2.85 13.33 -4.75
CA TYR A 497 -1.61 12.88 -4.11
C TYR A 497 -1.53 13.43 -2.69
N ARG A 498 -1.60 12.55 -1.70
CA ARG A 498 -1.50 12.95 -0.30
C ARG A 498 -0.09 13.37 0.07
N ARG A 499 0.92 12.60 -0.31
CA ARG A 499 2.32 12.98 -0.17
C ARG A 499 2.81 13.65 -1.43
N LEU A 500 3.36 14.86 -1.27
CA LEU A 500 3.84 15.67 -2.37
C LEU A 500 5.35 15.50 -2.57
N GLU A 501 5.75 15.21 -3.78
CA GLU A 501 7.15 15.15 -4.18
C GLU A 501 7.54 16.38 -4.99
N ARG A 502 8.74 16.92 -4.69
CA ARG A 502 9.24 18.11 -5.38
C ARG A 502 9.64 17.75 -6.81
N GLY A 503 9.20 18.55 -7.79
CA GLY A 503 9.53 18.41 -9.19
C GLY A 503 8.36 17.89 -10.02
N THR A 504 8.68 17.25 -11.15
CA THR A 504 7.67 16.66 -12.02
C THR A 504 7.26 15.30 -11.47
N ASN A 505 5.96 15.11 -11.26
CA ASN A 505 5.43 13.83 -10.83
C ASN A 505 5.63 12.77 -11.94
N PRO A 506 6.27 11.62 -11.64
CA PRO A 506 6.56 10.59 -12.66
C PRO A 506 5.32 10.03 -13.36
N GLU A 507 4.20 9.88 -12.64
CA GLU A 507 2.93 9.41 -13.21
C GLU A 507 2.36 10.44 -14.18
N LYS A 508 2.38 11.73 -13.81
CA LYS A 508 2.00 12.84 -14.69
C LYS A 508 2.87 12.86 -15.96
N GLU A 509 4.17 12.73 -15.83
CA GLU A 509 5.12 12.75 -16.96
C GLU A 509 4.85 11.58 -17.91
N MET A 510 4.68 10.38 -17.37
CA MET A 510 4.38 9.17 -18.15
C MET A 510 3.04 9.27 -18.86
N LEU A 511 1.97 9.64 -18.15
CA LEU A 511 0.64 9.78 -18.75
C LEU A 511 0.60 10.88 -19.82
N ASN A 512 1.30 11.98 -19.61
CA ASN A 512 1.45 13.05 -20.60
C ASN A 512 2.10 12.53 -21.88
N HIS A 513 3.20 11.78 -21.75
CA HIS A 513 3.87 11.16 -22.89
C HIS A 513 2.95 10.16 -23.61
N LEU A 514 2.34 9.24 -22.89
CA LEU A 514 1.43 8.22 -23.47
C LEU A 514 0.22 8.87 -24.16
N THR A 515 -0.32 9.92 -23.58
CA THR A 515 -1.41 10.70 -24.20
C THR A 515 -0.94 11.37 -25.49
N SER A 516 0.27 11.97 -25.50
CA SER A 516 0.80 12.67 -26.67
C SER A 516 1.08 11.76 -27.85
N VAL A 517 1.43 10.51 -27.62
CA VAL A 517 1.68 9.49 -28.67
C VAL A 517 0.42 8.67 -29.00
N GLY A 518 -0.72 8.95 -28.38
CA GLY A 518 -1.98 8.27 -28.63
C GLY A 518 -1.97 6.79 -28.22
N PHE A 519 -1.26 6.42 -27.14
CA PHE A 519 -1.16 5.04 -26.67
C PHE A 519 -2.51 4.52 -26.18
N PRO A 520 -3.10 3.45 -26.80
CA PRO A 520 -4.51 3.09 -26.57
C PRO A 520 -4.79 2.32 -25.27
N PHE A 521 -3.72 1.85 -24.57
CA PHE A 521 -3.85 1.01 -23.36
C PHE A 521 -3.51 1.74 -22.06
N ALA A 522 -3.44 3.08 -22.10
CA ALA A 522 -3.30 3.90 -20.90
C ALA A 522 -4.42 4.93 -20.84
N PRO A 523 -4.88 5.31 -19.63
CA PRO A 523 -5.83 6.41 -19.50
C PRO A 523 -5.20 7.71 -20.03
N ARG A 524 -6.01 8.53 -20.70
CA ARG A 524 -5.58 9.85 -21.16
C ARG A 524 -5.46 10.79 -19.96
N LEU A 525 -4.41 11.59 -19.94
CA LEU A 525 -4.27 12.66 -18.97
C LEU A 525 -5.09 13.88 -19.42
N HIS A 526 -6.20 14.15 -18.74
CA HIS A 526 -7.05 15.29 -19.01
C HIS A 526 -6.59 16.59 -18.34
N GLY A 527 -5.68 16.50 -17.38
CA GLY A 527 -5.06 17.66 -16.79
C GLY A 527 -4.58 17.45 -15.37
N THR A 528 -4.12 18.52 -14.74
CA THR A 528 -3.52 18.49 -13.41
C THR A 528 -3.79 19.78 -12.64
N ILE A 529 -3.59 19.71 -11.33
CA ILE A 529 -3.46 20.86 -10.44
C ILE A 529 -2.04 20.85 -9.90
N ASP A 530 -1.31 21.94 -10.09
CA ASP A 530 0.04 22.11 -9.58
C ASP A 530 0.08 23.22 -8.52
N PHE A 531 0.78 23.00 -7.42
CA PHE A 531 1.19 24.03 -6.48
C PHE A 531 2.61 24.51 -6.81
N ARG A 532 2.80 25.82 -6.98
CA ARG A 532 4.06 26.46 -7.37
C ARG A 532 4.45 27.51 -6.35
N ARG A 533 5.65 27.41 -5.82
CA ARG A 533 6.21 28.39 -4.89
C ARG A 533 7.69 28.58 -5.16
N SER A 534 8.09 29.83 -5.55
CA SER A 534 9.48 30.15 -5.91
C SER A 534 10.07 29.15 -6.91
N ASP A 535 11.01 28.32 -6.47
CA ASP A 535 11.70 27.28 -7.23
C ASP A 535 11.07 25.89 -7.08
N ARG A 536 9.99 25.76 -6.31
CA ARG A 536 9.34 24.48 -6.00
C ARG A 536 8.04 24.34 -6.76
N LYS A 537 7.86 23.16 -7.34
CA LYS A 537 6.63 22.72 -7.99
C LYS A 537 6.23 21.36 -7.45
N TYR A 538 4.95 21.20 -7.16
CA TYR A 538 4.34 19.95 -6.73
C TYR A 538 3.07 19.70 -7.56
N THR A 539 2.81 18.46 -7.94
CA THR A 539 1.51 18.03 -8.49
C THR A 539 0.65 17.52 -7.35
N LEU A 540 -0.58 18.04 -7.23
CA LEU A 540 -1.54 17.75 -6.15
C LEU A 540 -2.44 16.57 -6.46
#